data_cf81e4dd970dc08377bc49a7179ec866
#
_entry.id   cf81e4dd970dc08377bc49a7179ec866
#
_cell.length_a   1.000
_cell.length_b   1.000
_cell.length_c   1.000
_cell.angle_alpha   90.00
_cell.angle_beta   90.00
_cell.angle_gamma   90.00
#
_symmetry.space_group_name_H-M   'P 1'
#
loop_
_entity.id
_entity.type
_entity.pdbx_description
1 polymer ?
#
loop_
_entity_poly.entity_id
_entity_poly.type
_entity_poly.pdbx_seq_one_letter_code
_entity_poly.pdbx_strand_id
1 'polypeptide(L)'
;MDVHGDPAVMGEFWSAAIGVPYVRGSAADDPGDLVGEVEGQGVALCPVPEAKTVKHRVHLDVHVESVDTLLALGATEAPGYDNPDDPWTVLLDPEGGELCAFVRDEVPAYKLYEMCVDAADGERLARWWADVFEVEPLNQGRSYWWLEDVPGMPFELVVFDTVPEPKTVKNRIHWDVYGDVDELLAKGATHLWDQPRWTVLADPEGNEFCVFS
;
A
#
# COMPACT_ATOMS: atom_id res chain seq x y z
N MET A 1 -2.54 -7.04 -3.46
CA MET A 1 -2.43 -7.37 -2.00
C MET A 1 -2.50 -8.87 -1.83
N ASP A 2 -1.51 -9.46 -1.15
CA ASP A 2 -1.47 -10.90 -0.84
C ASP A 2 -2.43 -11.24 0.30
N VAL A 3 -3.25 -12.27 0.13
CA VAL A 3 -4.26 -12.74 1.09
C VAL A 3 -4.02 -14.22 1.38
N HIS A 4 -3.93 -14.60 2.66
CA HIS A 4 -3.69 -15.99 3.08
C HIS A 4 -4.99 -16.70 3.49
N GLY A 5 -5.89 -15.99 4.15
CA GLY A 5 -7.15 -16.53 4.66
C GLY A 5 -8.29 -16.52 3.66
N ASP A 6 -9.48 -16.08 4.10
CA ASP A 6 -10.65 -15.93 3.23
C ASP A 6 -10.59 -14.61 2.47
N PRO A 7 -10.41 -14.63 1.14
CA PRO A 7 -10.36 -13.40 0.34
C PRO A 7 -11.62 -12.54 0.47
N ALA A 8 -12.77 -13.14 0.76
CA ALA A 8 -13.99 -12.38 0.93
C ALA A 8 -13.97 -11.52 2.22
N VAL A 9 -13.38 -12.02 3.30
CA VAL A 9 -13.23 -11.25 4.54
C VAL A 9 -12.33 -10.04 4.28
N MET A 10 -11.19 -10.23 3.61
CA MET A 10 -10.28 -9.15 3.25
C MET A 10 -10.90 -8.18 2.24
N GLY A 11 -11.59 -8.72 1.23
CA GLY A 11 -12.28 -7.90 0.22
C GLY A 11 -13.39 -7.03 0.81
N GLU A 12 -14.20 -7.55 1.71
CA GLU A 12 -15.27 -6.79 2.39
C GLU A 12 -14.68 -5.76 3.36
N PHE A 13 -13.64 -6.12 4.10
CA PHE A 13 -12.94 -5.19 4.98
C PHE A 13 -12.34 -4.01 4.20
N TRP A 14 -11.49 -4.30 3.22
CA TRP A 14 -10.79 -3.26 2.46
C TRP A 14 -11.75 -2.46 1.55
N SER A 15 -12.83 -3.08 1.06
CA SER A 15 -13.90 -2.36 0.35
C SER A 15 -14.50 -1.24 1.20
N ALA A 16 -14.82 -1.53 2.44
CA ALA A 16 -15.36 -0.52 3.36
C ALA A 16 -14.28 0.47 3.83
N ALA A 17 -13.04 0.02 4.04
CA ALA A 17 -11.92 0.84 4.49
C ALA A 17 -11.53 1.90 3.46
N ILE A 18 -11.44 1.55 2.17
CA ILE A 18 -11.03 2.49 1.10
C ILE A 18 -12.19 3.07 0.30
N GLY A 19 -13.41 2.57 0.51
CA GLY A 19 -14.62 3.13 -0.12
C GLY A 19 -14.84 2.72 -1.57
N VAL A 20 -14.35 1.53 -1.99
CA VAL A 20 -14.58 0.99 -3.35
C VAL A 20 -15.24 -0.37 -3.30
N PRO A 21 -16.09 -0.73 -4.29
CA PRO A 21 -16.77 -2.03 -4.30
C PRO A 21 -15.81 -3.22 -4.35
N TYR A 22 -16.09 -4.23 -3.54
CA TYR A 22 -15.50 -5.56 -3.71
C TYR A 22 -16.31 -6.36 -4.72
N VAL A 23 -15.68 -6.76 -5.80
CA VAL A 23 -16.25 -7.64 -6.83
C VAL A 23 -15.70 -9.05 -6.58
N ARG A 24 -16.56 -9.90 -6.02
CA ARG A 24 -16.18 -11.30 -5.71
C ARG A 24 -15.84 -12.04 -6.99
N GLY A 25 -14.77 -12.82 -6.96
CA GLY A 25 -14.36 -13.67 -8.07
C GLY A 25 -15.41 -14.71 -8.46
N SER A 26 -15.38 -15.10 -9.71
CA SER A 26 -16.35 -16.02 -10.30
C SER A 26 -15.96 -17.50 -10.20
N ALA A 27 -14.71 -17.79 -9.84
CA ALA A 27 -14.13 -19.13 -9.70
C ALA A 27 -13.50 -19.34 -8.32
N ALA A 28 -13.24 -20.59 -7.95
CA ALA A 28 -12.69 -20.92 -6.62
C ALA A 28 -11.23 -20.44 -6.43
N ASP A 29 -10.53 -20.20 -7.52
CA ASP A 29 -9.16 -19.69 -7.59
C ASP A 29 -9.09 -18.18 -7.92
N ASP A 30 -10.24 -17.54 -8.07
CA ASP A 30 -10.39 -16.11 -8.32
C ASP A 30 -10.89 -15.43 -7.01
N PRO A 31 -10.02 -14.76 -6.27
CA PRO A 31 -10.37 -14.13 -5.00
C PRO A 31 -11.26 -12.90 -5.16
N GLY A 32 -11.31 -12.34 -6.36
CA GLY A 32 -11.95 -11.07 -6.67
C GLY A 32 -11.05 -9.86 -6.43
N ASP A 33 -11.58 -8.69 -6.78
CA ASP A 33 -10.85 -7.43 -6.77
C ASP A 33 -11.68 -6.32 -6.10
N LEU A 34 -11.02 -5.35 -5.54
CA LEU A 34 -11.60 -4.05 -5.23
C LEU A 34 -11.55 -3.20 -6.50
N VAL A 35 -12.69 -2.73 -6.97
CA VAL A 35 -12.79 -2.03 -8.26
C VAL A 35 -13.33 -0.62 -8.04
N GLY A 36 -12.46 0.38 -8.20
CA GLY A 36 -12.86 1.79 -8.13
C GLY A 36 -13.47 2.30 -9.44
N GLU A 37 -14.01 3.52 -9.39
CA GLU A 37 -14.61 4.20 -10.54
C GLU A 37 -13.57 4.79 -11.49
N VAL A 38 -12.39 5.10 -10.98
CA VAL A 38 -11.26 5.71 -11.69
C VAL A 38 -10.14 4.70 -11.79
N GLU A 39 -9.40 4.73 -12.89
CA GLU A 39 -8.18 3.92 -13.07
C GLU A 39 -7.21 4.16 -11.91
N GLY A 40 -6.57 3.09 -11.43
CA GLY A 40 -5.67 3.13 -10.28
C GLY A 40 -6.34 2.97 -8.91
N GLN A 41 -7.65 3.13 -8.78
CA GLN A 41 -8.36 2.96 -7.50
C GLN A 41 -8.62 1.49 -7.11
N GLY A 42 -8.09 0.53 -7.85
CA GLY A 42 -8.31 -0.89 -7.61
C GLY A 42 -7.28 -1.52 -6.68
N VAL A 43 -7.67 -2.63 -6.06
CA VAL A 43 -6.74 -3.53 -5.35
C VAL A 43 -7.04 -4.97 -5.74
N ALA A 44 -6.10 -5.60 -6.44
CA ALA A 44 -6.18 -7.03 -6.73
C ALA A 44 -5.86 -7.84 -5.46
N LEU A 45 -6.71 -8.79 -5.12
CA LEU A 45 -6.46 -9.73 -4.03
C LEU A 45 -5.75 -10.96 -4.60
N CYS A 46 -4.60 -11.32 -4.06
CA CYS A 46 -3.77 -12.41 -4.56
C CYS A 46 -3.68 -13.52 -3.49
N PRO A 47 -4.31 -14.69 -3.68
CA PRO A 47 -4.22 -15.78 -2.71
C PRO A 47 -2.78 -16.28 -2.63
N VAL A 48 -2.26 -16.39 -1.42
CA VAL A 48 -0.94 -16.94 -1.14
C VAL A 48 -1.02 -17.97 -0.01
N PRO A 49 -0.18 -19.00 -0.04
CA PRO A 49 -0.17 -20.03 1.01
C PRO A 49 0.49 -19.55 2.31
N GLU A 50 1.28 -18.47 2.27
CA GLU A 50 2.04 -17.98 3.41
C GLU A 50 1.21 -17.01 4.25
N ALA A 51 1.12 -17.27 5.57
CA ALA A 51 0.61 -16.30 6.52
C ALA A 51 1.60 -15.15 6.75
N LYS A 52 1.10 -14.00 7.20
CA LYS A 52 1.93 -12.87 7.64
C LYS A 52 2.78 -13.27 8.84
N THR A 53 4.07 -12.96 8.80
CA THR A 53 5.04 -13.32 9.87
C THR A 53 5.84 -12.14 10.41
N VAL A 54 5.88 -11.03 9.68
CA VAL A 54 6.63 -9.81 10.04
C VAL A 54 5.75 -8.58 9.83
N LYS A 55 6.14 -7.44 10.42
CA LYS A 55 5.51 -6.14 10.15
C LYS A 55 5.51 -5.86 8.63
N HIS A 56 4.42 -5.33 8.12
CA HIS A 56 4.38 -4.84 6.74
C HIS A 56 5.38 -3.71 6.55
N ARG A 57 6.05 -3.72 5.42
CA ARG A 57 6.89 -2.61 4.99
C ARG A 57 6.15 -1.66 4.04
N VAL A 58 5.03 -2.11 3.52
CA VAL A 58 4.12 -1.30 2.72
C VAL A 58 2.74 -1.44 3.34
N HIS A 59 2.12 -0.33 3.72
CA HIS A 59 0.76 -0.31 4.20
C HIS A 59 -0.06 0.79 3.54
N LEU A 60 -1.36 0.58 3.54
CA LEU A 60 -2.33 1.52 2.98
C LEU A 60 -3.03 2.21 4.14
N ASP A 61 -3.05 3.55 4.12
CA ASP A 61 -3.59 4.35 5.18
C ASP A 61 -4.84 5.08 4.71
N VAL A 62 -5.80 5.21 5.61
CA VAL A 62 -7.16 5.59 5.23
C VAL A 62 -7.71 6.73 6.06
N HIS A 63 -8.55 7.56 5.44
CA HIS A 63 -9.41 8.50 6.14
C HIS A 63 -10.64 7.79 6.70
N VAL A 64 -10.98 8.06 7.96
CA VAL A 64 -12.15 7.51 8.63
C VAL A 64 -12.87 8.59 9.44
N GLU A 65 -14.17 8.44 9.61
CA GLU A 65 -14.96 9.28 10.53
C GLU A 65 -14.69 8.89 11.99
N SER A 66 -14.43 7.60 12.23
CA SER A 66 -14.09 7.02 13.53
C SER A 66 -13.33 5.72 13.35
N VAL A 67 -12.35 5.48 14.22
CA VAL A 67 -11.65 4.20 14.32
C VAL A 67 -12.62 3.04 14.59
N ASP A 68 -13.69 3.29 15.35
CA ASP A 68 -14.72 2.29 15.65
C ASP A 68 -15.34 1.67 14.39
N THR A 69 -15.37 2.41 13.28
CA THR A 69 -15.85 1.88 11.99
C THR A 69 -15.02 0.70 11.51
N LEU A 70 -13.69 0.81 11.58
CA LEU A 70 -12.79 -0.28 11.17
C LEU A 70 -12.78 -1.43 12.18
N LEU A 71 -12.85 -1.11 13.48
CA LEU A 71 -12.94 -2.12 14.52
C LEU A 71 -14.22 -2.98 14.37
N ALA A 72 -15.34 -2.36 14.02
CA ALA A 72 -16.60 -3.07 13.75
C ALA A 72 -16.52 -3.98 12.51
N LEU A 73 -15.58 -3.72 11.59
CA LEU A 73 -15.32 -4.53 10.38
C LEU A 73 -14.27 -5.62 10.61
N GLY A 74 -13.74 -5.75 11.82
CA GLY A 74 -12.80 -6.81 12.18
C GLY A 74 -11.33 -6.37 12.30
N ALA A 75 -11.03 -5.07 12.19
CA ALA A 75 -9.72 -4.56 12.58
C ALA A 75 -9.51 -4.72 14.08
N THR A 76 -8.25 -4.74 14.49
CA THR A 76 -7.84 -4.70 15.90
C THR A 76 -6.80 -3.61 16.11
N GLU A 77 -6.69 -3.08 17.33
CA GLU A 77 -5.62 -2.14 17.67
C GLU A 77 -4.25 -2.83 17.60
N ALA A 78 -3.26 -2.15 17.02
CA ALA A 78 -1.90 -2.67 16.93
C ALA A 78 -1.16 -2.47 18.26
N PRO A 79 -0.70 -3.54 18.94
CA PRO A 79 -0.02 -3.41 20.23
C PRO A 79 1.28 -2.60 20.11
N GLY A 80 1.48 -1.63 21.03
CA GLY A 80 2.72 -0.85 21.10
C GLY A 80 2.79 0.38 20.18
N TYR A 81 1.68 0.72 19.51
CA TYR A 81 1.56 1.89 18.64
C TYR A 81 0.52 2.90 19.16
N ASP A 82 0.45 3.09 20.45
CA ASP A 82 -0.52 3.92 21.15
C ASP A 82 0.04 5.31 21.54
N ASN A 83 0.82 5.95 20.66
CA ASN A 83 1.32 7.30 20.91
C ASN A 83 0.18 8.32 20.73
N PRO A 84 -0.26 9.00 21.81
CA PRO A 84 -1.37 9.95 21.76
C PRO A 84 -1.07 11.24 20.98
N ASP A 85 0.19 11.49 20.65
CA ASP A 85 0.62 12.66 19.90
C ASP A 85 0.56 12.41 18.37
N ASP A 86 0.37 11.18 17.93
CA ASP A 86 0.23 10.85 16.51
C ASP A 86 -1.16 11.23 16.01
N PRO A 87 -1.28 11.82 14.82
CA PRO A 87 -2.57 12.19 14.22
C PRO A 87 -3.31 11.00 13.58
N TRP A 88 -2.81 9.78 13.76
CA TRP A 88 -3.37 8.53 13.26
C TRP A 88 -3.42 7.47 14.36
N THR A 89 -4.21 6.43 14.12
CA THR A 89 -4.22 5.21 14.93
C THR A 89 -3.75 4.04 14.09
N VAL A 90 -2.75 3.28 14.59
CA VAL A 90 -2.29 2.07 13.91
C VAL A 90 -3.23 0.92 14.26
N LEU A 91 -3.80 0.31 13.23
CA LEU A 91 -4.67 -0.86 13.33
C LEU A 91 -4.06 -2.05 12.60
N LEU A 92 -4.60 -3.22 12.89
CA LEU A 92 -4.37 -4.45 12.15
C LEU A 92 -5.64 -4.84 11.42
N ASP A 93 -5.53 -5.13 10.13
CA ASP A 93 -6.62 -5.71 9.34
C ASP A 93 -6.95 -7.15 9.80
N PRO A 94 -7.98 -7.82 9.25
CA PRO A 94 -8.35 -9.17 9.68
C PRO A 94 -7.26 -10.23 9.54
N GLU A 95 -6.22 -10.01 8.73
CA GLU A 95 -5.04 -10.90 8.63
C GLU A 95 -3.83 -10.40 9.43
N GLY A 96 -4.01 -9.35 10.21
CA GLY A 96 -2.97 -8.74 11.04
C GLY A 96 -2.03 -7.81 10.25
N GLY A 97 -2.41 -7.38 9.05
CA GLY A 97 -1.70 -6.36 8.26
C GLY A 97 -1.87 -4.97 8.88
N GLU A 98 -0.78 -4.23 9.02
CA GLU A 98 -0.79 -2.87 9.56
C GLU A 98 -1.44 -1.90 8.57
N LEU A 99 -2.22 -0.94 9.10
CA LEU A 99 -2.74 0.24 8.41
C LEU A 99 -2.86 1.39 9.41
N CYS A 100 -2.79 2.64 8.93
CA CYS A 100 -3.04 3.81 9.75
C CYS A 100 -4.42 4.42 9.43
N ALA A 101 -5.20 4.67 10.47
CA ALA A 101 -6.50 5.31 10.38
C ALA A 101 -6.40 6.78 10.78
N PHE A 102 -6.68 7.68 9.85
CA PHE A 102 -6.70 9.12 10.04
C PHE A 102 -8.13 9.60 10.23
N VAL A 103 -8.49 9.99 11.46
CA VAL A 103 -9.83 10.51 11.75
C VAL A 103 -10.00 11.91 11.16
N ARG A 104 -11.08 12.11 10.41
CA ARG A 104 -11.44 13.38 9.75
C ARG A 104 -12.91 13.71 9.95
N ASP A 105 -13.21 15.00 10.07
CA ASP A 105 -14.60 15.50 10.12
C ASP A 105 -15.34 15.28 8.80
N GLU A 106 -14.61 15.36 7.68
CA GLU A 106 -15.13 15.10 6.34
C GLU A 106 -14.28 14.01 5.68
N VAL A 107 -14.89 12.87 5.35
CA VAL A 107 -14.25 11.73 4.72
C VAL A 107 -14.67 11.64 3.26
N PRO A 108 -13.74 11.63 2.31
CA PRO A 108 -14.05 11.51 0.89
C PRO A 108 -14.65 10.12 0.57
N ALA A 109 -15.33 9.99 -0.57
CA ALA A 109 -15.90 8.71 -1.01
C ALA A 109 -14.81 7.66 -1.23
N TYR A 110 -13.69 8.03 -1.88
CA TYR A 110 -12.47 7.24 -1.94
C TYR A 110 -11.59 7.61 -0.75
N LYS A 111 -11.39 6.67 0.15
CA LYS A 111 -10.83 6.92 1.49
C LYS A 111 -9.37 6.57 1.62
N LEU A 112 -8.74 5.93 0.62
CA LEU A 112 -7.30 5.71 0.64
C LEU A 112 -6.61 7.06 0.62
N TYR A 113 -5.87 7.34 1.68
CA TYR A 113 -5.18 8.61 1.88
C TYR A 113 -3.77 8.55 1.36
N GLU A 114 -3.01 7.57 1.84
CA GLU A 114 -1.62 7.42 1.47
C GLU A 114 -1.19 5.96 1.42
N MET A 115 -0.12 5.71 0.70
CA MET A 115 0.65 4.47 0.78
C MET A 115 1.95 4.78 1.50
N CYS A 116 2.19 4.15 2.64
CA CYS A 116 3.43 4.29 3.38
C CYS A 116 4.38 3.13 3.07
N VAL A 117 5.65 3.46 2.83
CA VAL A 117 6.72 2.51 2.53
C VAL A 117 7.83 2.67 3.55
N ASP A 118 8.00 1.67 4.42
CA ASP A 118 9.14 1.59 5.33
C ASP A 118 10.44 1.34 4.54
N ALA A 119 11.45 2.14 4.74
CA ALA A 119 12.74 2.09 4.06
C ALA A 119 13.91 2.11 5.05
N ALA A 120 15.06 1.56 4.69
CA ALA A 120 16.29 1.76 5.45
C ALA A 120 16.84 3.19 5.27
N ASP A 121 16.57 3.80 4.10
CA ASP A 121 16.91 5.17 3.75
C ASP A 121 15.73 5.81 3.00
N GLY A 122 14.77 6.36 3.76
CA GLY A 122 13.55 6.95 3.21
C GLY A 122 13.82 8.13 2.29
N GLU A 123 14.86 8.96 2.55
CA GLU A 123 15.24 10.04 1.65
C GLU A 123 15.68 9.51 0.28
N ARG A 124 16.58 8.54 0.27
CA ARG A 124 17.11 7.96 -0.97
C ARG A 124 15.99 7.30 -1.77
N LEU A 125 15.09 6.58 -1.10
CA LEU A 125 13.99 5.90 -1.77
C LEU A 125 12.95 6.90 -2.33
N ALA A 126 12.60 7.92 -1.55
CA ALA A 126 11.72 8.99 -2.01
C ALA A 126 12.27 9.71 -3.25
N ARG A 127 13.57 10.01 -3.27
CA ARG A 127 14.24 10.64 -4.43
C ARG A 127 14.25 9.74 -5.66
N TRP A 128 14.40 8.43 -5.47
CA TRP A 128 14.35 7.48 -6.56
C TRP A 128 12.95 7.41 -7.20
N TRP A 129 11.91 7.29 -6.36
CA TRP A 129 10.53 7.27 -6.85
C TRP A 129 10.09 8.64 -7.41
N ALA A 130 10.60 9.74 -6.87
CA ALA A 130 10.40 11.07 -7.41
C ALA A 130 10.95 11.20 -8.85
N ASP A 131 12.14 10.63 -9.10
CA ASP A 131 12.73 10.57 -10.45
C ASP A 131 11.94 9.65 -11.40
N VAL A 132 11.36 8.56 -10.89
CA VAL A 132 10.48 7.67 -11.67
C VAL A 132 9.18 8.38 -12.07
N PHE A 133 8.55 9.09 -11.14
CA PHE A 133 7.26 9.75 -11.34
C PHE A 133 7.37 11.19 -11.86
N GLU A 134 8.58 11.69 -12.04
CA GLU A 134 8.89 13.07 -12.49
C GLU A 134 8.26 14.14 -11.59
N VAL A 135 8.32 13.94 -10.27
CA VAL A 135 7.85 14.87 -9.23
C VAL A 135 8.98 15.26 -8.28
N GLU A 136 8.75 16.25 -7.41
CA GLU A 136 9.72 16.65 -6.40
C GLU A 136 9.47 15.91 -5.07
N PRO A 137 10.49 15.34 -4.42
CA PRO A 137 10.34 14.74 -3.10
C PRO A 137 10.31 15.83 -2.03
N LEU A 138 9.40 15.69 -1.08
CA LEU A 138 9.16 16.65 -0.01
C LEU A 138 9.57 16.07 1.35
N ASN A 139 10.00 16.97 2.26
CA ASN A 139 10.32 16.59 3.66
C ASN A 139 9.86 17.66 4.67
N GLN A 140 10.00 18.93 4.35
CA GLN A 140 9.61 20.09 5.18
C GLN A 140 10.07 19.97 6.66
N GLY A 141 11.23 19.32 6.90
CA GLY A 141 11.77 19.12 8.26
C GLY A 141 11.10 17.99 9.06
N ARG A 142 10.36 17.11 8.43
CA ARG A 142 9.78 15.90 9.04
C ARG A 142 10.82 14.78 9.15
N SER A 143 10.52 13.74 9.91
CA SER A 143 11.33 12.52 10.00
C SER A 143 11.17 11.59 8.78
N TYR A 144 10.17 11.82 7.94
CA TYR A 144 9.83 11.06 6.75
C TYR A 144 9.85 11.93 5.49
N TRP A 145 9.88 11.31 4.33
CA TRP A 145 9.77 11.93 3.01
C TRP A 145 8.47 11.52 2.34
N TRP A 146 7.94 12.36 1.42
CA TRP A 146 6.75 12.00 0.66
C TRP A 146 6.76 12.57 -0.74
N LEU A 147 5.91 12.00 -1.59
CA LEU A 147 5.54 12.50 -2.91
C LEU A 147 4.06 12.83 -2.90
N GLU A 148 3.70 13.95 -3.51
CA GLU A 148 2.34 14.40 -3.74
C GLU A 148 2.18 14.80 -5.21
N ASP A 149 0.95 14.98 -5.67
CA ASP A 149 0.64 15.34 -7.06
C ASP A 149 1.25 14.39 -8.11
N VAL A 150 1.44 13.11 -7.78
CA VAL A 150 1.94 12.11 -8.72
C VAL A 150 0.90 11.89 -9.82
N PRO A 151 1.26 12.09 -11.11
CA PRO A 151 0.32 11.95 -12.22
C PRO A 151 -0.36 10.57 -12.26
N GLY A 152 -1.69 10.53 -12.27
CA GLY A 152 -2.47 9.30 -12.34
C GLY A 152 -2.62 8.55 -10.99
N MET A 153 -1.98 9.01 -9.93
CA MET A 153 -2.16 8.46 -8.58
C MET A 153 -3.55 8.85 -8.04
N PRO A 154 -4.37 7.89 -7.58
CA PRO A 154 -5.73 8.18 -7.17
C PRO A 154 -5.88 8.61 -5.69
N PHE A 155 -4.79 8.60 -4.91
CA PHE A 155 -4.71 8.99 -3.51
C PHE A 155 -3.68 10.11 -3.33
N GLU A 156 -3.60 10.70 -2.13
CA GLU A 156 -2.90 11.98 -1.95
C GLU A 156 -1.38 11.84 -1.89
N LEU A 157 -0.85 10.83 -1.17
CA LEU A 157 0.58 10.76 -0.84
C LEU A 157 1.17 9.36 -1.01
N VAL A 158 2.45 9.32 -1.40
CA VAL A 158 3.32 8.17 -1.13
C VAL A 158 4.35 8.61 -0.09
N VAL A 159 4.33 7.99 1.08
CA VAL A 159 5.21 8.30 2.21
C VAL A 159 6.34 7.29 2.31
N PHE A 160 7.54 7.75 2.60
CA PHE A 160 8.73 6.93 2.82
C PHE A 160 9.26 7.21 4.22
N ASP A 161 9.01 6.26 5.13
CA ASP A 161 9.48 6.37 6.51
C ASP A 161 10.79 5.59 6.71
N THR A 162 11.70 6.17 7.51
CA THR A 162 12.98 5.52 7.78
C THR A 162 12.86 4.66 9.03
N VAL A 163 13.02 3.35 8.85
CA VAL A 163 12.94 2.37 9.92
C VAL A 163 14.25 1.58 10.06
N PRO A 164 14.65 1.19 11.28
CA PRO A 164 15.92 0.47 11.49
C PRO A 164 15.88 -0.99 11.02
N GLU A 165 14.69 -1.58 10.85
CA GLU A 165 14.53 -2.98 10.48
C GLU A 165 14.78 -3.18 8.98
N PRO A 166 15.63 -4.15 8.58
CA PRO A 166 15.82 -4.45 7.17
C PRO A 166 14.63 -5.23 6.60
N LYS A 167 14.38 -5.09 5.29
CA LYS A 167 13.46 -5.96 4.56
C LYS A 167 14.03 -7.39 4.52
N THR A 168 13.23 -8.36 4.96
CA THR A 168 13.68 -9.77 5.06
C THR A 168 12.80 -10.76 4.30
N VAL A 169 11.57 -10.36 3.94
CA VAL A 169 10.60 -11.18 3.21
C VAL A 169 9.97 -10.38 2.08
N LYS A 170 9.30 -11.05 1.15
CA LYS A 170 8.46 -10.44 0.12
C LYS A 170 7.38 -9.57 0.77
N ASN A 171 7.15 -8.38 0.23
CA ASN A 171 6.04 -7.55 0.66
C ASN A 171 4.70 -8.21 0.31
N ARG A 172 3.69 -7.99 1.13
CA ARG A 172 2.32 -8.47 0.87
C ARG A 172 1.48 -7.47 0.08
N ILE A 173 1.92 -6.23 0.02
CA ILE A 173 1.33 -5.18 -0.79
C ILE A 173 2.38 -4.76 -1.82
N HIS A 174 2.03 -4.85 -3.08
CA HIS A 174 2.79 -4.31 -4.21
C HIS A 174 1.92 -3.26 -4.88
N TRP A 175 2.54 -2.23 -5.42
CA TRP A 175 1.83 -1.28 -6.25
C TRP A 175 2.15 -1.50 -7.72
N ASP A 176 1.26 -1.05 -8.55
CA ASP A 176 1.36 -1.17 -9.99
C ASP A 176 1.70 0.19 -10.59
N VAL A 177 2.60 0.21 -11.56
CA VAL A 177 2.97 1.41 -12.31
C VAL A 177 2.88 1.13 -13.81
N TYR A 178 2.56 2.17 -14.57
CA TYR A 178 2.73 2.14 -16.02
C TYR A 178 4.10 2.71 -16.37
N GLY A 179 4.84 2.04 -17.25
CA GLY A 179 6.18 2.51 -17.61
C GLY A 179 6.94 1.55 -18.52
N ASP A 180 8.14 1.98 -18.89
CA ASP A 180 9.09 1.18 -19.65
C ASP A 180 10.04 0.43 -18.70
N VAL A 181 10.09 -0.89 -18.81
CA VAL A 181 10.92 -1.76 -17.97
C VAL A 181 12.41 -1.43 -18.12
N ASP A 182 12.90 -1.17 -19.34
CA ASP A 182 14.32 -0.89 -19.59
C ASP A 182 14.72 0.45 -18.98
N GLU A 183 13.84 1.45 -18.99
CA GLU A 183 14.08 2.74 -18.34
C GLU A 183 14.16 2.59 -16.82
N LEU A 184 13.25 1.81 -16.20
CA LEU A 184 13.27 1.56 -14.75
C LEU A 184 14.51 0.77 -14.33
N LEU A 185 14.94 -0.21 -15.13
CA LEU A 185 16.21 -0.93 -14.91
C LEU A 185 17.41 0.01 -15.02
N ALA A 186 17.42 0.91 -16.01
CA ALA A 186 18.47 1.92 -16.16
C ALA A 186 18.52 2.91 -14.98
N LYS A 187 17.37 3.18 -14.33
CA LYS A 187 17.29 3.97 -13.08
C LYS A 187 17.74 3.19 -11.84
N GLY A 188 17.97 1.87 -11.94
CA GLY A 188 18.48 1.07 -10.84
C GLY A 188 17.46 0.13 -10.19
N ALA A 189 16.29 -0.06 -10.77
CA ALA A 189 15.40 -1.16 -10.40
C ALA A 189 16.06 -2.51 -10.71
N THR A 190 15.64 -3.56 -10.02
CA THR A 190 16.13 -4.93 -10.24
C THR A 190 15.00 -5.77 -10.81
N HIS A 191 15.26 -6.49 -11.92
CA HIS A 191 14.31 -7.47 -12.46
C HIS A 191 14.16 -8.66 -11.52
N LEU A 192 12.92 -9.05 -11.23
CA LEU A 192 12.61 -10.21 -10.41
C LEU A 192 12.06 -11.36 -11.25
N TRP A 193 10.88 -11.16 -11.88
CA TRP A 193 10.25 -12.17 -12.76
C TRP A 193 9.23 -11.53 -13.70
N ASP A 194 8.88 -12.25 -14.75
CA ASP A 194 7.86 -11.85 -15.72
C ASP A 194 6.54 -12.58 -15.45
N GLN A 195 5.45 -11.87 -15.69
CA GLN A 195 4.10 -12.37 -15.75
C GLN A 195 3.55 -12.17 -17.18
N PRO A 196 2.47 -12.86 -17.59
CA PRO A 196 1.96 -12.75 -18.96
C PRO A 196 1.57 -11.32 -19.41
N ARG A 197 1.30 -10.41 -18.49
CA ARG A 197 0.82 -9.05 -18.77
C ARG A 197 1.60 -7.94 -18.11
N TRP A 198 2.55 -8.26 -17.23
CA TRP A 198 3.39 -7.29 -16.53
C TRP A 198 4.73 -7.90 -16.12
N THR A 199 5.69 -7.07 -15.82
CA THR A 199 6.97 -7.47 -15.24
C THR A 199 7.03 -7.03 -13.78
N VAL A 200 7.55 -7.90 -12.90
CA VAL A 200 7.79 -7.54 -11.49
C VAL A 200 9.23 -7.12 -11.31
N LEU A 201 9.41 -5.92 -10.84
CA LEU A 201 10.70 -5.35 -10.48
C LEU A 201 10.79 -5.14 -8.97
N ALA A 202 12.00 -4.88 -8.49
CA ALA A 202 12.25 -4.35 -7.16
C ALA A 202 12.88 -2.97 -7.26
N ASP A 203 12.48 -2.08 -6.36
CA ASP A 203 13.11 -0.78 -6.17
C ASP A 203 14.51 -0.93 -5.50
N PRO A 204 15.29 0.16 -5.30
CA PRO A 204 16.62 0.08 -4.69
C PRO A 204 16.67 -0.46 -3.25
N GLU A 205 15.53 -0.55 -2.55
CA GLU A 205 15.38 -1.15 -1.22
C GLU A 205 14.80 -2.57 -1.26
N GLY A 206 14.53 -3.08 -2.47
CA GLY A 206 14.02 -4.42 -2.70
C GLY A 206 12.49 -4.55 -2.57
N ASN A 207 11.74 -3.44 -2.57
CA ASN A 207 10.28 -3.50 -2.56
C ASN A 207 9.78 -3.90 -3.95
N GLU A 208 8.96 -4.93 -4.00
CA GLU A 208 8.38 -5.45 -5.23
C GLU A 208 7.29 -4.52 -5.76
N PHE A 209 7.31 -4.25 -7.05
CA PHE A 209 6.27 -3.52 -7.77
C PHE A 209 6.06 -4.10 -9.18
N CYS A 210 4.85 -3.89 -9.72
CA CYS A 210 4.48 -4.42 -11.02
C CYS A 210 4.52 -3.32 -12.08
N VAL A 211 5.10 -3.61 -13.24
CA VAL A 211 5.20 -2.69 -14.37
C VAL A 211 4.32 -3.19 -15.50
N PHE A 212 3.36 -2.35 -15.89
CA PHE A 212 2.47 -2.55 -17.03
C PHE A 212 2.91 -1.62 -18.18
N SER A 213 2.91 -2.15 -19.41
CA SER A 213 3.30 -1.44 -20.64
C SER A 213 2.07 -1.04 -21.44
#